data_a4eddcf7ab322c38e3e4adf28cb73d0d
#
_entry.id   a4eddcf7ab322c38e3e4adf28cb73d0d
#
_cell.length_a   1.000
_cell.length_b   1.000
_cell.length_c   1.000
_cell.angle_alpha   90.00
_cell.angle_beta   90.00
_cell.angle_gamma   90.00
#
_symmetry.space_group_name_H-M   'P 1'
#
loop_
_entity.id
_entity.type
_entity.pdbx_description
1 polymer ?
#
loop_
_entity_poly.entity_id
_entity_poly.type
_entity_poly.pdbx_seq_one_letter_code
_entity_poly.pdbx_strand_id
1 'polypeptide(L)'
;KAARTRPRPVREEKRKAVLATMLKVKEVLFSSEEIEEKVRELAERITEDYQGEEPLLVGILRGAMVVLADLMRCVELPCELDFMEVSSYGAGTSTSGVVRILKDLRENVRGRHVLVVDDIVDSGLTLSYLMRNLRARQPASLEVCALLTKPARREINIPVRYVGFEIPNRFVVGYGLD
;
A
#
# COMPACT_ATOMS: atom_id res chain seq x y z
N LYS A 1 -33.60 -11.19 35.31
CA LYS A 1 -32.57 -10.12 35.22
C LYS A 1 -31.20 -10.82 35.17
N ALA A 2 -30.64 -11.00 33.97
CA ALA A 2 -29.29 -11.57 33.78
C ALA A 2 -28.29 -10.43 33.88
N ALA A 3 -27.34 -10.54 34.81
CA ALA A 3 -26.24 -9.62 34.95
C ALA A 3 -25.25 -9.77 33.79
N ARG A 4 -25.07 -8.69 33.02
CA ARG A 4 -24.00 -8.59 32.02
C ARG A 4 -22.65 -8.50 32.74
N THR A 5 -21.88 -9.56 32.74
CA THR A 5 -20.48 -9.56 33.19
C THR A 5 -19.64 -8.73 32.24
N ARG A 6 -19.07 -7.63 32.73
CA ARG A 6 -18.06 -6.85 31.99
C ARG A 6 -16.80 -7.70 31.76
N PRO A 7 -16.19 -7.65 30.58
CA PRO A 7 -14.95 -8.39 30.32
C PRO A 7 -13.81 -7.86 31.21
N ARG A 8 -13.04 -8.77 31.77
CA ARG A 8 -11.95 -8.48 32.72
C ARG A 8 -10.83 -7.66 32.10
N PRO A 9 -10.30 -6.64 32.80
CA PRO A 9 -9.23 -5.73 32.30
C PRO A 9 -7.87 -6.43 32.04
N VAL A 10 -7.66 -7.64 32.54
CA VAL A 10 -6.43 -8.41 32.42
C VAL A 10 -6.02 -8.74 30.97
N ARG A 11 -6.96 -8.76 30.03
CA ARG A 11 -6.64 -9.05 28.61
C ARG A 11 -6.07 -7.84 27.87
N GLU A 12 -6.45 -6.65 28.26
CA GLU A 12 -6.03 -5.40 27.65
C GLU A 12 -4.65 -4.97 28.13
N GLU A 13 -4.33 -5.15 29.41
CA GLU A 13 -3.00 -4.92 29.97
C GLU A 13 -1.96 -5.91 29.42
N LYS A 14 -2.33 -7.19 29.29
CA LYS A 14 -1.44 -8.18 28.65
C LYS A 14 -1.22 -7.89 27.17
N ARG A 15 -2.22 -7.41 26.45
CA ARG A 15 -2.07 -6.99 25.05
C ARG A 15 -1.16 -5.77 24.93
N LYS A 16 -1.32 -4.76 25.79
CA LYS A 16 -0.43 -3.59 25.85
C LYS A 16 0.99 -3.95 26.22
N ALA A 17 1.18 -4.85 27.19
CA ALA A 17 2.50 -5.31 27.59
C ALA A 17 3.19 -6.13 26.50
N VAL A 18 2.47 -7.00 25.80
CA VAL A 18 3.00 -7.78 24.67
C VAL A 18 3.34 -6.86 23.48
N LEU A 19 2.48 -5.89 23.15
CA LEU A 19 2.77 -4.88 22.14
C LEU A 19 3.97 -4.00 22.50
N ALA A 20 4.06 -3.56 23.76
CA ALA A 20 5.17 -2.75 24.25
C ALA A 20 6.50 -3.52 24.30
N THR A 21 6.47 -4.84 24.41
CA THR A 21 7.67 -5.69 24.43
C THR A 21 8.13 -6.08 23.01
N MET A 22 7.21 -6.17 22.06
CA MET A 22 7.52 -6.58 20.68
C MET A 22 7.94 -5.42 19.76
N LEU A 23 7.50 -4.20 20.00
CA LEU A 23 7.81 -3.04 19.16
C LEU A 23 8.32 -1.88 20.00
N LYS A 24 9.64 -1.82 20.25
CA LYS A 24 10.27 -0.58 20.68
C LYS A 24 10.29 0.38 19.47
N VAL A 25 9.19 1.11 19.28
CA VAL A 25 9.17 2.26 18.37
C VAL A 25 10.23 3.24 18.89
N LYS A 26 11.24 3.49 18.09
CA LYS A 26 12.34 4.39 18.46
C LYS A 26 12.04 5.84 18.15
N GLU A 27 11.29 6.05 17.10
CA GLU A 27 11.05 7.37 16.50
C GLU A 27 9.75 7.33 15.71
N VAL A 28 8.98 8.41 15.73
CA VAL A 28 7.88 8.65 14.84
C VAL A 28 8.45 9.38 13.62
N LEU A 29 8.39 8.76 12.44
CA LEU A 29 8.89 9.38 11.20
C LEU A 29 7.91 10.41 10.66
N PHE A 30 6.62 10.10 10.70
CA PHE A 30 5.55 10.97 10.24
C PHE A 30 4.39 10.89 11.22
N SER A 31 3.82 12.02 11.56
CA SER A 31 2.59 12.10 12.35
C SER A 31 1.37 11.70 11.52
N SER A 32 0.24 11.46 12.16
CA SER A 32 -1.03 11.19 11.46
C SER A 32 -1.42 12.35 10.56
N GLU A 33 -1.23 13.57 11.03
CA GLU A 33 -1.55 14.81 10.32
C GLU A 33 -0.70 14.98 9.06
N GLU A 34 0.60 14.68 9.14
CA GLU A 34 1.51 14.71 7.97
C GLU A 34 1.10 13.66 6.92
N ILE A 35 0.68 12.48 7.37
CA ILE A 35 0.22 11.41 6.46
C ILE A 35 -1.10 11.83 5.79
N GLU A 36 -2.06 12.37 6.55
CA GLU A 36 -3.35 12.83 6.03
C GLU A 36 -3.17 13.95 5.00
N GLU A 37 -2.31 14.92 5.27
CA GLU A 37 -1.98 15.99 4.33
C GLU A 37 -1.35 15.43 3.05
N LYS A 38 -0.41 14.51 3.18
CA LYS A 38 0.26 13.88 2.03
C LYS A 38 -0.71 13.05 1.18
N VAL A 39 -1.62 12.32 1.80
CA VAL A 39 -2.66 11.56 1.07
C VAL A 39 -3.57 12.52 0.31
N ARG A 40 -3.90 13.68 0.89
CA ARG A 40 -4.70 14.71 0.23
C ARG A 40 -3.96 15.30 -0.99
N GLU A 41 -2.68 15.66 -0.85
CA GLU A 41 -1.86 16.12 -1.98
C GLU A 41 -1.80 15.09 -3.12
N LEU A 42 -1.64 13.79 -2.78
CA LEU A 42 -1.64 12.73 -3.78
C LEU A 42 -3.00 12.61 -4.48
N ALA A 43 -4.10 12.71 -3.71
CA ALA A 43 -5.46 12.62 -4.24
C ALA A 43 -5.78 13.80 -5.18
N GLU A 44 -5.38 15.01 -4.83
CA GLU A 44 -5.53 16.21 -5.66
C GLU A 44 -4.83 16.03 -7.01
N ARG A 45 -3.56 15.61 -7.01
CA ARG A 45 -2.80 15.35 -8.22
C ARG A 45 -3.40 14.23 -9.07
N ILE A 46 -3.90 13.17 -8.44
CA ILE A 46 -4.58 12.07 -9.14
C ILE A 46 -5.88 12.59 -9.77
N THR A 47 -6.65 13.38 -9.03
CA THR A 47 -7.90 13.99 -9.52
C THR A 47 -7.65 14.87 -10.74
N GLU A 48 -6.61 15.70 -10.70
CA GLU A 48 -6.22 16.55 -11.83
C GLU A 48 -5.77 15.73 -13.05
N ASP A 49 -4.89 14.76 -12.84
CA ASP A 49 -4.28 13.95 -13.91
C ASP A 49 -5.28 13.01 -14.62
N TYR A 50 -6.34 12.59 -13.91
CA TYR A 50 -7.38 11.70 -14.44
C TYR A 50 -8.73 12.42 -14.66
N GLN A 51 -8.74 13.74 -14.76
CA GLN A 51 -9.96 14.50 -15.00
C GLN A 51 -10.67 14.05 -16.28
N GLY A 52 -11.93 13.65 -16.15
CA GLY A 52 -12.73 13.12 -17.26
C GLY A 52 -12.57 11.63 -17.54
N GLU A 53 -11.75 10.94 -16.76
CA GLU A 53 -11.52 9.50 -16.84
C GLU A 53 -12.06 8.79 -15.59
N GLU A 54 -12.24 7.46 -15.68
CA GLU A 54 -12.64 6.60 -14.56
C GLU A 54 -11.52 5.57 -14.28
N PRO A 55 -10.47 5.95 -13.53
CA PRO A 55 -9.37 5.04 -13.26
C PRO A 55 -9.79 3.86 -12.38
N LEU A 56 -9.19 2.70 -12.63
CA LEU A 56 -9.23 1.55 -11.74
C LEU A 56 -8.08 1.66 -10.74
N LEU A 57 -8.40 1.87 -9.47
CA LEU A 57 -7.44 1.84 -8.39
C LEU A 57 -7.21 0.40 -7.94
N VAL A 58 -5.97 -0.07 -8.03
CA VAL A 58 -5.60 -1.44 -7.68
C VAL A 58 -4.73 -1.44 -6.44
N GLY A 59 -5.30 -1.82 -5.29
CA GLY A 59 -4.55 -1.94 -4.04
C GLY A 59 -3.76 -3.24 -3.95
N ILE A 60 -2.50 -3.16 -3.54
CA ILE A 60 -1.67 -4.35 -3.28
C ILE A 60 -1.86 -4.78 -1.83
N LEU A 61 -2.53 -5.90 -1.63
CA LEU A 61 -2.79 -6.44 -0.31
C LEU A 61 -1.51 -7.02 0.29
N ARG A 62 -1.33 -6.88 1.62
CA ARG A 62 -2.29 -6.29 2.57
C ARG A 62 -1.97 -4.84 2.92
N GLY A 63 -0.73 -4.41 2.80
CA GLY A 63 -0.22 -3.13 3.30
C GLY A 63 -0.95 -1.92 2.73
N ALA A 64 -1.23 -1.93 1.42
CA ALA A 64 -1.89 -0.81 0.75
C ALA A 64 -3.34 -0.55 1.19
N MET A 65 -3.95 -1.43 1.99
CA MET A 65 -5.37 -1.30 2.34
C MET A 65 -5.69 0.02 3.05
N VAL A 66 -4.83 0.46 3.97
CA VAL A 66 -5.06 1.69 4.75
C VAL A 66 -4.88 2.92 3.87
N VAL A 67 -3.75 3.01 3.16
CA VAL A 67 -3.48 4.16 2.27
C VAL A 67 -4.52 4.26 1.16
N LEU A 68 -4.96 3.14 0.59
CA LEU A 68 -5.99 3.14 -0.44
C LEU A 68 -7.34 3.63 0.09
N ALA A 69 -7.74 3.19 1.31
CA ALA A 69 -8.98 3.62 1.93
C ALA A 69 -8.99 5.13 2.21
N ASP A 70 -7.87 5.71 2.64
CA ASP A 70 -7.77 7.14 2.87
C ASP A 70 -7.68 7.92 1.55
N LEU A 71 -6.92 7.42 0.57
CA LEU A 71 -6.80 8.03 -0.75
C LEU A 71 -8.15 8.14 -1.46
N MET A 72 -8.94 7.07 -1.45
CA MET A 72 -10.27 7.05 -2.05
C MET A 72 -11.25 8.07 -1.49
N ARG A 73 -11.10 8.41 -0.22
CA ARG A 73 -11.95 9.41 0.44
C ARG A 73 -11.61 10.83 0.06
N CYS A 74 -10.41 11.02 -0.52
CA CYS A 74 -9.89 12.33 -0.93
C CYS A 74 -9.93 12.53 -2.44
N VAL A 75 -9.96 11.46 -3.24
CA VAL A 75 -10.04 11.55 -4.71
C VAL A 75 -11.44 12.01 -5.11
N GLU A 76 -11.52 13.10 -5.90
CA GLU A 76 -12.78 13.76 -6.31
C GLU A 76 -13.17 13.44 -7.76
N LEU A 77 -13.07 12.15 -8.14
CA LEU A 77 -13.53 11.66 -9.43
C LEU A 77 -14.13 10.25 -9.30
N PRO A 78 -15.01 9.84 -10.24
CA PRO A 78 -15.46 8.47 -10.28
C PRO A 78 -14.28 7.52 -10.47
N CYS A 79 -14.18 6.48 -9.64
CA CYS A 79 -13.16 5.47 -9.76
C CYS A 79 -13.69 4.10 -9.34
N GLU A 80 -13.13 3.05 -9.91
CA GLU A 80 -13.40 1.68 -9.47
C GLU A 80 -12.26 1.16 -8.61
N LEU A 81 -12.54 0.12 -7.85
CA LEU A 81 -11.57 -0.52 -6.98
C LEU A 81 -11.46 -2.00 -7.25
N ASP A 82 -10.23 -2.47 -7.25
CA ASP A 82 -9.91 -3.89 -7.13
C ASP A 82 -8.62 -4.09 -6.32
N PHE A 83 -8.31 -5.33 -6.03
CA PHE A 83 -7.15 -5.69 -5.21
C PHE A 83 -6.40 -6.85 -5.83
N MET A 84 -5.07 -6.79 -5.71
CA MET A 84 -4.19 -7.93 -5.96
C MET A 84 -3.50 -8.35 -4.68
N GLU A 85 -3.31 -9.64 -4.50
CA GLU A 85 -2.48 -10.18 -3.42
C GLU A 85 -1.31 -10.95 -4.02
N VAL A 86 -0.13 -10.65 -3.53
CA VAL A 86 1.10 -11.31 -3.97
C VAL A 86 1.89 -11.80 -2.78
N SER A 87 2.57 -12.92 -2.96
CA SER A 87 3.58 -13.38 -2.00
C SER A 87 4.95 -13.41 -2.67
N SER A 88 5.95 -12.85 -2.01
CA SER A 88 7.35 -13.11 -2.34
C SER A 88 7.76 -14.44 -1.69
N TYR A 89 8.08 -15.45 -2.50
CA TYR A 89 8.55 -16.71 -1.96
C TYR A 89 10.05 -16.62 -1.64
N GLY A 90 10.38 -16.78 -0.35
CA GLY A 90 11.75 -16.81 0.14
C GLY A 90 11.93 -16.13 1.50
N ALA A 91 11.42 -16.75 2.58
CA ALA A 91 11.88 -16.44 3.94
C ALA A 91 13.26 -17.05 4.17
N GLY A 92 14.28 -16.54 3.47
CA GLY A 92 15.66 -16.97 3.60
C GLY A 92 16.57 -16.01 2.87
N THR A 93 17.81 -15.92 3.27
CA THR A 93 18.87 -14.98 2.86
C THR A 93 19.24 -15.01 1.35
N SER A 94 18.51 -15.75 0.53
CA SER A 94 18.59 -15.70 -0.93
C SER A 94 17.20 -15.55 -1.54
N THR A 95 16.88 -14.38 -2.01
CA THR A 95 15.65 -14.07 -2.75
C THR A 95 15.66 -14.84 -4.06
N SER A 96 14.89 -15.91 -4.16
CA SER A 96 14.71 -16.63 -5.44
C SER A 96 13.96 -15.79 -6.51
N GLY A 97 13.51 -14.59 -6.16
CA GLY A 97 12.83 -13.67 -7.07
C GLY A 97 11.47 -14.16 -7.59
N VAL A 98 10.95 -15.26 -7.07
CA VAL A 98 9.66 -15.80 -7.50
C VAL A 98 8.53 -15.09 -6.77
N VAL A 99 7.80 -14.26 -7.48
CA VAL A 99 6.56 -13.63 -7.01
C VAL A 99 5.37 -14.48 -7.46
N ARG A 100 4.48 -14.83 -6.54
CA ARG A 100 3.21 -15.52 -6.84
C ARG A 100 2.05 -14.57 -6.64
N ILE A 101 1.15 -14.52 -7.62
CA ILE A 101 -0.16 -13.89 -7.47
C ILE A 101 -1.06 -14.86 -6.71
N LEU A 102 -1.52 -14.47 -5.53
CA LEU A 102 -2.45 -15.24 -4.69
C LEU A 102 -3.90 -14.86 -4.99
N LYS A 103 -4.15 -13.57 -5.24
CA LYS A 103 -5.42 -13.03 -5.71
C LYS A 103 -5.15 -12.15 -6.92
N ASP A 104 -5.81 -12.44 -8.01
CA ASP A 104 -5.78 -11.61 -9.23
C ASP A 104 -6.99 -10.67 -9.28
N LEU A 105 -6.93 -9.70 -10.20
CA LEU A 105 -8.02 -8.78 -10.46
C LEU A 105 -9.28 -9.54 -10.92
N ARG A 106 -10.42 -9.02 -10.53
CA ARG A 106 -11.73 -9.48 -11.02
C ARG A 106 -12.06 -8.87 -12.37
N GLU A 107 -11.67 -7.60 -12.54
CA GLU A 107 -12.01 -6.80 -13.70
C GLU A 107 -10.96 -6.93 -14.81
N ASN A 108 -11.44 -6.80 -16.05
CA ASN A 108 -10.56 -6.71 -17.19
C ASN A 108 -9.98 -5.29 -17.29
N VAL A 109 -8.66 -5.20 -17.28
CA VAL A 109 -7.93 -3.92 -17.33
C VAL A 109 -7.65 -3.42 -18.75
N ARG A 110 -7.99 -4.19 -19.78
CA ARG A 110 -7.70 -3.82 -21.18
C ARG A 110 -8.38 -2.50 -21.55
N GLY A 111 -7.57 -1.54 -22.00
CA GLY A 111 -8.06 -0.23 -22.41
C GLY A 111 -8.47 0.68 -21.25
N ARG A 112 -8.26 0.28 -19.99
CA ARG A 112 -8.58 1.09 -18.81
C ARG A 112 -7.35 1.83 -18.29
N HIS A 113 -7.59 2.96 -17.63
CA HIS A 113 -6.58 3.63 -16.83
C HIS A 113 -6.42 2.89 -15.49
N VAL A 114 -5.23 2.37 -15.21
CA VAL A 114 -4.94 1.58 -14.01
C VAL A 114 -3.93 2.33 -13.15
N LEU A 115 -4.29 2.56 -11.89
CA LEU A 115 -3.41 3.12 -10.88
C LEU A 115 -3.16 2.08 -9.78
N VAL A 116 -1.95 1.53 -9.75
CA VAL A 116 -1.53 0.61 -8.69
C VAL A 116 -1.18 1.42 -7.45
N VAL A 117 -1.81 1.08 -6.32
CA VAL A 117 -1.57 1.73 -5.03
C VAL A 117 -0.84 0.76 -4.11
N ASP A 118 0.30 1.19 -3.59
CA ASP A 118 1.14 0.41 -2.68
C ASP A 118 1.47 1.23 -1.42
N ASP A 119 1.69 0.58 -0.30
CA ASP A 119 2.08 1.24 0.94
C ASP A 119 3.55 1.65 0.92
N ILE A 120 4.43 0.75 0.49
CA ILE A 120 5.87 0.99 0.43
C ILE A 120 6.53 0.29 -0.75
N VAL A 121 7.29 1.05 -1.51
CA VAL A 121 8.16 0.47 -2.55
C VAL A 121 9.60 0.38 -2.02
N ASP A 122 10.02 -0.83 -1.69
CA ASP A 122 11.36 -1.16 -1.16
C ASP A 122 12.33 -1.52 -2.30
N SER A 123 12.62 -2.79 -2.57
CA SER A 123 13.51 -3.22 -3.66
C SER A 123 12.95 -3.00 -5.07
N GLY A 124 11.64 -2.94 -5.19
CA GLY A 124 10.92 -2.83 -6.46
C GLY A 124 10.69 -4.17 -7.19
N LEU A 125 11.21 -5.28 -6.69
CA LEU A 125 11.09 -6.60 -7.35
C LEU A 125 9.64 -7.03 -7.52
N THR A 126 8.86 -7.00 -6.44
CA THR A 126 7.44 -7.37 -6.43
C THR A 126 6.63 -6.47 -7.36
N LEU A 127 6.82 -5.16 -7.23
CA LEU A 127 6.12 -4.18 -8.04
C LEU A 127 6.49 -4.32 -9.53
N SER A 128 7.76 -4.57 -9.87
CA SER A 128 8.20 -4.82 -11.25
C SER A 128 7.49 -6.01 -11.88
N TYR A 129 7.35 -7.09 -11.13
CA TYR A 129 6.62 -8.28 -11.58
C TYR A 129 5.14 -7.94 -11.85
N LEU A 130 4.49 -7.25 -10.93
CA LEU A 130 3.09 -6.83 -11.07
C LEU A 130 2.88 -5.91 -12.26
N MET A 131 3.72 -4.88 -12.40
CA MET A 131 3.63 -3.92 -13.50
C MET A 131 3.82 -4.59 -14.86
N ARG A 132 4.73 -5.56 -14.96
CA ARG A 132 4.93 -6.34 -16.19
C ARG A 132 3.70 -7.21 -16.50
N ASN A 133 3.12 -7.86 -15.49
CA ASN A 133 1.92 -8.68 -15.65
C ASN A 133 0.72 -7.84 -16.08
N LEU A 134 0.49 -6.68 -15.43
CA LEU A 134 -0.60 -5.78 -15.78
C LEU A 134 -0.41 -5.14 -17.15
N ARG A 135 0.82 -4.75 -17.51
CA ARG A 135 1.12 -4.17 -18.82
C ARG A 135 0.83 -5.14 -19.97
N ALA A 136 1.08 -6.44 -19.77
CA ALA A 136 0.75 -7.48 -20.75
C ALA A 136 -0.77 -7.59 -21.03
N ARG A 137 -1.61 -7.08 -20.15
CA ARG A 137 -3.09 -7.03 -20.28
C ARG A 137 -3.58 -5.80 -21.06
N GLN A 138 -2.67 -4.95 -21.56
CA GLN A 138 -2.95 -3.81 -22.43
C GLN A 138 -3.88 -2.74 -21.81
N PRO A 139 -3.60 -2.20 -20.60
CA PRO A 139 -4.32 -1.04 -20.09
C PRO A 139 -4.05 0.19 -20.96
N ALA A 140 -4.95 1.19 -20.92
CA ALA A 140 -4.75 2.48 -21.57
C ALA A 140 -3.60 3.27 -20.93
N SER A 141 -3.52 3.24 -19.61
CA SER A 141 -2.37 3.70 -18.83
C SER A 141 -2.15 2.80 -17.62
N LEU A 142 -0.92 2.76 -17.13
CA LEU A 142 -0.53 1.97 -15.97
C LEU A 142 0.51 2.74 -15.16
N GLU A 143 0.07 3.31 -14.05
CA GLU A 143 0.86 4.16 -13.17
C GLU A 143 0.91 3.60 -11.76
N VAL A 144 1.80 4.13 -10.92
CA VAL A 144 1.98 3.71 -9.53
C VAL A 144 1.85 4.91 -8.60
N CYS A 145 1.10 4.70 -7.52
CA CYS A 145 1.06 5.55 -6.34
C CYS A 145 1.61 4.77 -5.15
N ALA A 146 2.58 5.32 -4.43
CA ALA A 146 3.13 4.72 -3.22
C ALA A 146 3.22 5.76 -2.11
N LEU A 147 2.75 5.40 -0.90
CA LEU A 147 2.88 6.29 0.25
C LEU A 147 4.35 6.46 0.62
N LEU A 148 5.10 5.36 0.68
CA LEU A 148 6.52 5.37 1.02
C LEU A 148 7.38 4.80 -0.10
N THR A 149 8.60 5.30 -0.23
CA THR A 149 9.61 4.73 -1.11
C THR A 149 10.99 4.75 -0.44
N LYS A 150 11.78 3.70 -0.68
CA LYS A 150 13.19 3.61 -0.24
C LYS A 150 14.12 3.62 -1.44
N PRO A 151 14.51 4.78 -1.97
CA PRO A 151 15.37 4.86 -3.17
C PRO A 151 16.68 4.10 -3.01
N ALA A 152 17.29 4.16 -1.81
CA ALA A 152 18.55 3.48 -1.51
C ALA A 152 18.47 1.93 -1.52
N ARG A 153 17.25 1.36 -1.51
CA ARG A 153 17.02 -0.08 -1.55
C ARG A 153 16.61 -0.59 -2.93
N ARG A 154 16.47 0.30 -3.91
CA ARG A 154 16.02 -0.06 -5.25
C ARG A 154 17.03 -0.98 -5.94
N GLU A 155 16.59 -2.19 -6.24
CA GLU A 155 17.29 -3.15 -7.09
C GLU A 155 16.80 -3.02 -8.55
N ILE A 156 15.52 -2.70 -8.73
CA ILE A 156 14.91 -2.45 -10.04
C ILE A 156 14.32 -1.05 -10.04
N ASN A 157 14.73 -0.24 -11.02
CA ASN A 157 14.16 1.08 -11.20
C ASN A 157 12.77 0.98 -11.84
N ILE A 158 11.74 1.31 -11.06
CA ILE A 158 10.36 1.40 -11.52
C ILE A 158 9.93 2.84 -11.32
N PRO A 159 9.40 3.49 -12.36
CA PRO A 159 8.82 4.81 -12.20
C PRO A 159 7.62 4.72 -11.26
N VAL A 160 7.63 5.54 -10.22
CA VAL A 160 6.50 5.76 -9.32
C VAL A 160 6.04 7.19 -9.55
N ARG A 161 4.85 7.35 -10.16
CA ARG A 161 4.35 8.66 -10.56
C ARG A 161 3.93 9.51 -9.38
N TYR A 162 3.31 8.88 -8.39
CA TYR A 162 2.80 9.53 -7.19
C TYR A 162 3.52 8.97 -5.97
N VAL A 163 4.46 9.76 -5.46
CA VAL A 163 5.26 9.40 -4.27
C VAL A 163 4.83 10.28 -3.11
N GLY A 164 4.46 9.66 -1.99
CA GLY A 164 4.18 10.37 -0.75
C GLY A 164 5.47 10.84 -0.08
N PHE A 165 6.23 9.92 0.47
CA PHE A 165 7.49 10.23 1.18
C PHE A 165 8.63 9.33 0.72
N GLU A 166 9.81 9.92 0.61
CA GLU A 166 11.06 9.17 0.49
C GLU A 166 11.64 8.95 1.88
N ILE A 167 11.96 7.70 2.21
CA ILE A 167 12.52 7.34 3.51
C ILE A 167 13.87 6.64 3.37
N PRO A 168 14.74 6.77 4.39
CA PRO A 168 15.99 6.04 4.42
C PRO A 168 15.74 4.53 4.58
N ASN A 169 16.79 3.72 4.42
CA ASN A 169 16.73 2.28 4.64
C ASN A 169 16.54 1.95 6.12
N ARG A 170 15.33 2.13 6.64
CA ARG A 170 14.91 1.79 8.00
C ARG A 170 13.72 0.85 7.97
N PHE A 171 13.61 0.01 8.97
CA PHE A 171 12.40 -0.76 9.22
C PHE A 171 11.35 0.17 9.80
N VAL A 172 10.16 0.17 9.20
CA VAL A 172 9.04 1.03 9.57
C VAL A 172 7.81 0.18 9.85
N VAL A 173 6.95 0.66 10.75
CA VAL A 173 5.71 0.00 11.18
C VAL A 173 4.62 1.02 11.36
N GLY A 174 3.39 0.58 11.39
CA GLY A 174 2.19 1.42 11.53
C GLY A 174 1.54 1.72 10.16
N TYR A 175 0.38 2.29 10.17
CA TYR A 175 -0.40 2.69 8.99
C TYR A 175 -0.59 1.57 7.94
N GLY A 176 -0.77 0.33 8.41
CA GLY A 176 -0.89 -0.85 7.53
C GLY A 176 0.43 -1.53 7.18
N LEU A 177 1.56 -0.90 7.43
CA LEU A 177 2.89 -1.51 7.39
C LEU A 177 3.03 -2.43 8.61
N ASP A 178 3.33 -3.67 8.46
CA ASP A 178 3.38 -4.69 9.51
C ASP A 178 4.18 -4.33 10.76
#